data_c2e9f847fa3dae3e7a341c621ee8ac65
#
_entry.id   c2e9f847fa3dae3e7a341c621ee8ac65
#
_cell.length_a   1.000
_cell.length_b   1.000
_cell.length_c   1.000
_cell.angle_alpha   90.00
_cell.angle_beta   90.00
_cell.angle_gamma   90.00
#
_symmetry.space_group_name_H-M   'P 1'
#
loop_
_entity.id
_entity.type
_entity.pdbx_description
1 polymer ?
#
loop_
_entity_poly.entity_id
_entity_poly.type
_entity_poly.pdbx_seq_one_letter_code
_entity_poly.pdbx_strand_id
1 'polypeptide(L)'
;MGQVEQPLDLQVLQGNQKQVLWNTLIAESRRLDQERAKQLSKALKSPESLQQHLVALNNKYRKIIGTFPSKTALNAQVTGRLNGTSYRVEKVLFESLPNHHVTALLYLPSKGNGPWPGVLFACGHSANGKAYPAYQTACALLAQNGFVVLSYDPISQGERTQQPKAQRYGTTTHTLLNHGSRLIGRSVVWYSAWDGIRSIDY
;
A
#
# COMPACT_ATOMS: atom_id res chain seq x y z
N MET A 1 -47.00 0.55 -44.64
CA MET A 1 -46.26 1.39 -43.73
C MET A 1 -46.63 0.92 -42.32
N GLY A 2 -45.81 0.13 -41.65
CA GLY A 2 -46.05 -0.31 -40.27
C GLY A 2 -45.90 0.88 -39.34
N GLN A 3 -46.88 1.11 -38.47
CA GLN A 3 -46.74 2.05 -37.37
C GLN A 3 -45.66 1.54 -36.43
N VAL A 4 -44.61 2.34 -36.20
CA VAL A 4 -43.63 2.06 -35.15
C VAL A 4 -44.36 2.33 -33.84
N GLU A 5 -44.65 1.26 -33.07
CA GLU A 5 -45.20 1.40 -31.71
C GLU A 5 -44.26 2.27 -30.87
N GLN A 6 -44.81 3.24 -30.18
CA GLN A 6 -44.08 4.05 -29.20
C GLN A 6 -43.58 3.12 -28.10
N PRO A 7 -42.32 3.26 -27.67
CA PRO A 7 -41.82 2.46 -26.58
C PRO A 7 -42.64 2.69 -25.31
N LEU A 8 -43.01 1.61 -24.64
CA LEU A 8 -43.75 1.66 -23.39
C LEU A 8 -42.92 2.35 -22.30
N ASP A 9 -43.54 3.19 -21.48
CA ASP A 9 -42.95 3.69 -20.26
C ASP A 9 -42.92 2.55 -19.20
N LEU A 10 -41.71 1.96 -19.02
CA LEU A 10 -41.49 0.87 -18.07
C LEU A 10 -40.90 1.37 -16.74
N GLN A 11 -40.98 2.66 -16.46
CA GLN A 11 -40.48 3.23 -15.21
C GLN A 11 -41.33 2.74 -14.02
N VAL A 12 -40.72 1.95 -13.15
CA VAL A 12 -41.35 1.36 -11.96
C VAL A 12 -41.26 2.30 -10.76
N LEU A 13 -40.17 3.03 -10.61
CA LEU A 13 -39.91 3.92 -9.47
C LEU A 13 -39.99 5.39 -9.91
N GLN A 14 -40.74 6.18 -9.15
CA GLN A 14 -40.78 7.64 -9.35
C GLN A 14 -39.65 8.33 -8.56
N GLY A 15 -39.20 9.48 -9.06
CA GLY A 15 -38.18 10.31 -8.42
C GLY A 15 -36.74 9.95 -8.79
N ASN A 16 -35.78 10.61 -8.16
CA ASN A 16 -34.38 10.43 -8.47
C ASN A 16 -33.76 9.25 -7.71
N GLN A 17 -33.71 8.09 -8.33
CA GLN A 17 -33.14 6.86 -7.75
C GLN A 17 -31.62 6.73 -7.90
N LYS A 18 -30.95 7.67 -8.57
CA LYS A 18 -29.52 7.57 -8.91
C LYS A 18 -28.59 7.55 -7.69
N GLN A 19 -29.06 8.02 -6.54
CA GLN A 19 -28.25 8.15 -5.32
C GLN A 19 -28.73 7.24 -4.17
N VAL A 20 -29.75 6.43 -4.35
CA VAL A 20 -30.35 5.64 -3.25
C VAL A 20 -29.30 4.73 -2.58
N LEU A 21 -28.59 3.93 -3.35
CA LEU A 21 -27.54 3.06 -2.81
C LEU A 21 -26.41 3.86 -2.15
N TRP A 22 -25.98 4.95 -2.80
CA TRP A 22 -24.95 5.83 -2.24
C TRP A 22 -25.36 6.41 -0.89
N ASN A 23 -26.57 6.94 -0.79
CA ASN A 23 -27.10 7.49 0.46
C ASN A 23 -27.19 6.44 1.57
N THR A 24 -27.59 5.20 1.21
CA THR A 24 -27.61 4.08 2.15
C THR A 24 -26.21 3.75 2.68
N LEU A 25 -25.20 3.69 1.80
CA LEU A 25 -23.81 3.45 2.19
C LEU A 25 -23.26 4.56 3.09
N ILE A 26 -23.57 5.82 2.78
CA ILE A 26 -23.15 6.96 3.61
C ILE A 26 -23.85 6.93 4.98
N ALA A 27 -25.14 6.62 5.04
CA ALA A 27 -25.85 6.50 6.31
C ALA A 27 -25.26 5.42 7.20
N GLU A 28 -24.97 4.25 6.64
CA GLU A 28 -24.32 3.15 7.37
C GLU A 28 -22.90 3.49 7.82
N SER A 29 -22.11 4.14 6.98
CA SER A 29 -20.79 4.63 7.35
C SER A 29 -20.83 5.59 8.54
N ARG A 30 -21.75 6.55 8.53
CA ARG A 30 -21.95 7.48 9.65
C ARG A 30 -22.37 6.78 10.95
N ARG A 31 -23.23 5.78 10.86
CA ARG A 31 -23.63 4.96 12.01
C ARG A 31 -22.41 4.26 12.62
N LEU A 32 -21.59 3.62 11.78
CA LEU A 32 -20.36 2.94 12.22
C LEU A 32 -19.34 3.91 12.83
N ASP A 33 -19.19 5.12 12.29
CA ASP A 33 -18.33 6.15 12.85
C ASP A 33 -18.78 6.61 14.23
N GLN A 34 -20.08 6.77 14.44
CA GLN A 34 -20.63 7.09 15.76
C GLN A 34 -20.37 5.98 16.78
N GLU A 35 -20.52 4.72 16.40
CA GLU A 35 -20.21 3.58 17.25
C GLU A 35 -18.71 3.53 17.60
N ARG A 36 -17.86 3.77 16.62
CA ARG A 36 -16.41 3.87 16.81
C ARG A 36 -16.05 4.98 17.80
N ALA A 37 -16.65 6.17 17.66
CA ALA A 37 -16.42 7.29 18.56
C ALA A 37 -16.82 6.94 20.00
N LYS A 38 -17.94 6.24 20.20
CA LYS A 38 -18.38 5.77 21.53
C LYS A 38 -17.39 4.76 22.12
N GLN A 39 -16.89 3.82 21.29
CA GLN A 39 -15.90 2.84 21.73
C GLN A 39 -14.58 3.50 22.13
N LEU A 40 -14.11 4.46 21.34
CA LEU A 40 -12.90 5.24 21.64
C LEU A 40 -13.06 6.04 22.94
N SER A 41 -14.19 6.74 23.13
CA SER A 41 -14.47 7.49 24.36
C SER A 41 -14.49 6.59 25.62
N LYS A 42 -14.93 5.33 25.49
CA LYS A 42 -14.83 4.34 26.58
C LYS A 42 -13.39 3.91 26.80
N ALA A 43 -12.64 3.68 25.73
CA ALA A 43 -11.24 3.25 25.81
C ALA A 43 -10.34 4.29 26.46
N LEU A 44 -10.59 5.57 26.25
CA LEU A 44 -9.80 6.68 26.80
C LEU A 44 -10.03 6.94 28.29
N LYS A 45 -10.85 6.14 28.98
CA LYS A 45 -11.13 6.34 30.42
C LYS A 45 -10.00 5.85 31.33
N SER A 46 -9.20 4.88 30.90
CA SER A 46 -8.02 4.43 31.63
C SER A 46 -6.95 3.84 30.69
N PRO A 47 -5.67 3.76 31.11
CA PRO A 47 -4.62 3.10 30.36
C PRO A 47 -4.96 1.64 30.02
N GLU A 48 -5.56 0.91 30.94
CA GLU A 48 -5.92 -0.50 30.79
C GLU A 48 -7.01 -0.69 29.73
N SER A 49 -8.06 0.16 29.74
CA SER A 49 -9.12 0.12 28.74
C SER A 49 -8.60 0.52 27.36
N LEU A 50 -7.67 1.47 27.27
CA LEU A 50 -7.00 1.83 26.02
C LEU A 50 -6.17 0.68 25.48
N GLN A 51 -5.38 0.02 26.33
CA GLN A 51 -4.57 -1.14 25.91
C GLN A 51 -5.46 -2.27 25.40
N GLN A 52 -6.56 -2.60 26.06
CA GLN A 52 -7.51 -3.59 25.61
C GLN A 52 -8.11 -3.23 24.23
N HIS A 53 -8.47 -1.96 24.04
CA HIS A 53 -8.99 -1.46 22.78
C HIS A 53 -7.97 -1.59 21.64
N LEU A 54 -6.70 -1.24 21.87
CA LEU A 54 -5.62 -1.37 20.90
C LEU A 54 -5.36 -2.83 20.51
N VAL A 55 -5.39 -3.75 21.48
CA VAL A 55 -5.27 -5.18 21.22
C VAL A 55 -6.44 -5.66 20.36
N ALA A 56 -7.67 -5.28 20.69
CA ALA A 56 -8.85 -5.65 19.90
C ALA A 56 -8.79 -5.11 18.45
N LEU A 57 -8.36 -3.85 18.27
CA LEU A 57 -8.16 -3.26 16.94
C LEU A 57 -7.08 -4.00 16.14
N ASN A 58 -5.95 -4.32 16.77
CA ASN A 58 -4.87 -5.05 16.12
C ASN A 58 -5.33 -6.45 15.68
N ASN A 59 -6.06 -7.16 16.54
CA ASN A 59 -6.62 -8.47 16.21
C ASN A 59 -7.62 -8.39 15.05
N LYS A 60 -8.48 -7.37 15.05
CA LYS A 60 -9.42 -7.11 13.95
C LYS A 60 -8.68 -6.80 12.64
N TYR A 61 -7.65 -5.95 12.70
CA TYR A 61 -6.82 -5.63 11.54
C TYR A 61 -6.13 -6.87 10.98
N ARG A 62 -5.49 -7.69 11.83
CA ARG A 62 -4.85 -8.95 11.42
C ARG A 62 -5.83 -9.93 10.78
N LYS A 63 -7.05 -10.01 11.31
CA LYS A 63 -8.11 -10.85 10.73
C LYS A 63 -8.53 -10.36 9.33
N ILE A 64 -8.57 -9.03 9.10
CA ILE A 64 -8.94 -8.44 7.80
C ILE A 64 -7.82 -8.62 6.79
N ILE A 65 -6.57 -8.37 7.19
CA ILE A 65 -5.40 -8.52 6.30
C ILE A 65 -5.18 -10.00 5.97
N GLY A 66 -5.38 -10.89 6.93
CA GLY A 66 -5.09 -12.32 6.80
C GLY A 66 -3.69 -12.68 7.30
N THR A 67 -3.34 -13.96 7.21
CA THR A 67 -2.05 -14.50 7.62
C THR A 67 -1.00 -14.31 6.53
N PHE A 68 0.24 -14.08 6.96
CA PHE A 68 1.39 -14.08 6.07
C PHE A 68 2.01 -15.48 5.99
N PRO A 69 2.65 -15.83 4.86
CA PRO A 69 3.30 -17.12 4.68
C PRO A 69 4.60 -17.20 5.48
N SER A 70 5.19 -18.37 5.53
CA SER A 70 6.55 -18.54 6.00
C SER A 70 7.54 -17.75 5.15
N LYS A 71 8.57 -17.21 5.79
CA LYS A 71 9.64 -16.49 5.09
C LYS A 71 10.45 -17.45 4.24
N THR A 72 10.70 -17.06 2.99
CA THR A 72 11.60 -17.75 2.07
C THR A 72 12.93 -16.99 1.93
N ALA A 73 13.93 -17.55 1.28
CA ALA A 73 15.15 -16.81 0.96
C ALA A 73 14.82 -15.55 0.15
N LEU A 74 15.50 -14.45 0.45
CA LEU A 74 15.32 -13.18 -0.27
C LEU A 74 15.94 -13.21 -1.66
N ASN A 75 16.90 -14.10 -1.93
CA ASN A 75 17.68 -14.17 -3.17
C ASN A 75 18.19 -12.78 -3.60
N ALA A 76 18.59 -11.98 -2.61
CA ALA A 76 18.92 -10.57 -2.80
C ALA A 76 20.18 -10.38 -3.65
N GLN A 77 20.13 -9.43 -4.57
CA GLN A 77 21.21 -9.09 -5.49
C GLN A 77 21.41 -7.59 -5.54
N VAL A 78 22.67 -7.14 -5.51
CA VAL A 78 23.05 -5.77 -5.83
C VAL A 78 23.34 -5.68 -7.32
N THR A 79 22.44 -5.08 -8.08
CA THR A 79 22.50 -5.00 -9.55
C THR A 79 23.31 -3.81 -10.06
N GLY A 80 23.68 -2.90 -9.18
CA GLY A 80 24.50 -1.73 -9.52
C GLY A 80 24.73 -0.81 -8.33
N ARG A 81 25.67 0.10 -8.49
CA ARG A 81 26.04 1.09 -7.46
C ARG A 81 26.17 2.47 -8.06
N LEU A 82 25.80 3.49 -7.31
CA LEU A 82 25.94 4.90 -7.64
C LEU A 82 26.57 5.62 -6.44
N ASN A 83 27.40 6.62 -6.71
CA ASN A 83 27.99 7.46 -5.68
C ASN A 83 27.34 8.86 -5.75
N GLY A 84 26.85 9.32 -4.62
CA GLY A 84 26.43 10.69 -4.40
C GLY A 84 27.45 11.45 -3.55
N THR A 85 27.18 12.71 -3.28
CA THR A 85 28.00 13.52 -2.37
C THR A 85 27.76 13.08 -0.93
N SER A 86 28.74 12.42 -0.30
CA SER A 86 28.69 11.92 1.08
C SER A 86 27.71 10.76 1.34
N TYR A 87 27.24 10.08 0.30
CA TYR A 87 26.47 8.83 0.39
C TYR A 87 26.74 7.96 -0.85
N ARG A 88 26.39 6.68 -0.76
CA ARG A 88 26.34 5.76 -1.90
C ARG A 88 24.98 5.10 -1.99
N VAL A 89 24.60 4.65 -3.17
CA VAL A 89 23.36 3.96 -3.41
C VAL A 89 23.63 2.61 -4.04
N GLU A 90 23.04 1.57 -3.50
CA GLU A 90 23.00 0.25 -4.11
C GLU A 90 21.62 0.00 -4.71
N LYS A 91 21.61 -0.44 -5.96
CA LYS A 91 20.39 -0.93 -6.64
C LYS A 91 20.18 -2.36 -6.22
N VAL A 92 19.06 -2.63 -5.56
CA VAL A 92 18.78 -3.92 -4.93
C VAL A 92 17.58 -4.57 -5.58
N LEU A 93 17.71 -5.86 -5.87
CA LEU A 93 16.62 -6.72 -6.28
C LEU A 93 16.50 -7.86 -5.27
N PHE A 94 15.31 -8.11 -4.73
CA PHE A 94 15.09 -9.26 -3.85
C PHE A 94 13.70 -9.86 -4.06
N GLU A 95 13.47 -11.07 -3.54
CA GLU A 95 12.18 -11.75 -3.59
C GLU A 95 11.47 -11.64 -2.23
N SER A 96 10.29 -11.06 -2.21
CA SER A 96 9.43 -11.09 -1.01
C SER A 96 8.64 -12.40 -0.91
N LEU A 97 8.27 -12.98 -2.04
CA LEU A 97 7.74 -14.32 -2.23
C LEU A 97 8.52 -14.97 -3.39
N PRO A 98 8.51 -16.30 -3.55
CA PRO A 98 9.11 -16.93 -4.72
C PRO A 98 8.63 -16.30 -6.03
N ASN A 99 9.55 -15.85 -6.86
CA ASN A 99 9.30 -15.14 -8.12
C ASN A 99 8.54 -13.80 -7.99
N HIS A 100 8.36 -13.27 -6.80
CA HIS A 100 7.76 -11.95 -6.58
C HIS A 100 8.85 -10.95 -6.22
N HIS A 101 9.37 -10.29 -7.23
CA HIS A 101 10.52 -9.40 -7.12
C HIS A 101 10.14 -8.02 -6.58
N VAL A 102 11.01 -7.51 -5.73
CA VAL A 102 10.97 -6.14 -5.19
C VAL A 102 12.23 -5.42 -5.62
N THR A 103 12.06 -4.29 -6.30
CA THR A 103 13.14 -3.40 -6.72
C THR A 103 13.33 -2.29 -5.69
N ALA A 104 14.54 -2.09 -5.22
CA ALA A 104 14.84 -1.15 -4.14
C ALA A 104 16.14 -0.36 -4.39
N LEU A 105 16.28 0.74 -3.66
CA LEU A 105 17.50 1.53 -3.55
C LEU A 105 17.91 1.57 -2.07
N LEU A 106 19.11 1.09 -1.78
CA LEU A 106 19.71 1.19 -0.45
C LEU A 106 20.69 2.36 -0.44
N TYR A 107 20.33 3.39 0.30
CA TYR A 107 21.18 4.55 0.53
C TYR A 107 22.02 4.33 1.78
N LEU A 108 23.34 4.50 1.65
CA LEU A 108 24.31 4.23 2.70
C LEU A 108 25.16 5.47 2.94
N PRO A 109 25.44 5.86 4.19
CA PRO A 109 26.39 6.90 4.50
C PRO A 109 27.79 6.58 3.92
N SER A 110 28.51 7.59 3.43
CA SER A 110 29.92 7.43 3.01
C SER A 110 30.90 7.70 4.13
N LYS A 111 30.44 8.21 5.28
CA LYS A 111 31.24 8.53 6.45
C LYS A 111 30.83 7.68 7.64
N GLY A 112 31.82 7.36 8.50
CA GLY A 112 31.59 6.54 9.69
C GLY A 112 31.64 5.03 9.41
N ASN A 113 31.81 4.24 10.47
CA ASN A 113 32.02 2.78 10.39
C ASN A 113 30.80 1.95 10.80
N GLY A 114 29.64 2.60 11.03
CA GLY A 114 28.44 1.90 11.53
C GLY A 114 28.61 1.33 12.97
N PRO A 115 27.62 0.59 13.48
CA PRO A 115 26.31 0.41 12.84
C PRO A 115 25.52 1.72 12.72
N TRP A 116 24.78 1.90 11.63
CA TRP A 116 23.93 3.06 11.44
C TRP A 116 22.46 2.70 11.70
N PRO A 117 21.66 3.65 12.20
CA PRO A 117 20.22 3.43 12.29
C PRO A 117 19.60 3.23 10.91
N GLY A 118 18.69 2.24 10.80
CA GLY A 118 17.99 1.91 9.57
C GLY A 118 16.64 2.63 9.44
N VAL A 119 16.32 3.07 8.22
CA VAL A 119 15.02 3.64 7.86
C VAL A 119 14.44 2.85 6.69
N LEU A 120 13.26 2.29 6.85
CA LEU A 120 12.46 1.79 5.76
C LEU A 120 11.62 2.95 5.21
N PHE A 121 11.93 3.41 4.00
CA PHE A 121 11.24 4.51 3.34
C PHE A 121 10.15 3.95 2.41
N ALA A 122 8.91 3.91 2.90
CA ALA A 122 7.75 3.47 2.13
C ALA A 122 7.30 4.61 1.19
N CYS A 123 7.46 4.40 -0.11
CA CYS A 123 7.06 5.37 -1.12
C CYS A 123 5.54 5.57 -1.16
N GLY A 124 5.10 6.81 -1.31
CA GLY A 124 3.72 7.14 -1.62
C GLY A 124 3.35 6.82 -3.08
N HIS A 125 2.15 7.22 -3.50
CA HIS A 125 1.66 6.96 -4.85
C HIS A 125 2.37 7.85 -5.87
N SER A 126 3.20 7.25 -6.72
CA SER A 126 3.94 7.93 -7.80
C SER A 126 4.20 6.97 -8.96
N ALA A 127 4.03 7.43 -10.19
CA ALA A 127 4.35 6.63 -11.37
C ALA A 127 5.83 6.18 -11.39
N ASN A 128 6.73 7.00 -10.85
CA ASN A 128 8.16 6.73 -10.80
C ASN A 128 8.59 5.88 -9.59
N GLY A 129 7.67 5.52 -8.68
CA GLY A 129 7.99 4.76 -7.48
C GLY A 129 9.13 5.38 -6.67
N LYS A 130 10.12 4.56 -6.28
CA LYS A 130 11.32 4.99 -5.56
C LYS A 130 12.16 6.05 -6.29
N ALA A 131 12.00 6.16 -7.61
CA ALA A 131 12.71 7.15 -8.43
C ALA A 131 12.04 8.53 -8.45
N TYR A 132 10.95 8.75 -7.69
CA TYR A 132 10.35 10.07 -7.59
C TYR A 132 11.34 11.06 -6.93
N PRO A 133 11.59 12.25 -7.54
CA PRO A 133 12.68 13.15 -7.10
C PRO A 133 12.62 13.52 -5.62
N ALA A 134 11.43 13.80 -5.07
CA ALA A 134 11.30 14.16 -3.66
C ALA A 134 11.68 12.99 -2.72
N TYR A 135 11.39 11.74 -3.11
CA TYR A 135 11.78 10.56 -2.32
C TYR A 135 13.29 10.34 -2.36
N GLN A 136 13.91 10.49 -3.53
CA GLN A 136 15.35 10.41 -3.67
C GLN A 136 16.05 11.48 -2.82
N THR A 137 15.56 12.73 -2.85
CA THR A 137 16.10 13.82 -2.02
C THR A 137 15.98 13.50 -0.52
N ALA A 138 14.84 13.02 -0.07
CA ALA A 138 14.64 12.65 1.33
C ALA A 138 15.57 11.50 1.77
N CYS A 139 15.68 10.45 0.95
CA CYS A 139 16.56 9.31 1.24
C CYS A 139 18.05 9.72 1.24
N ALA A 140 18.46 10.55 0.29
CA ALA A 140 19.81 11.07 0.23
C ALA A 140 20.14 11.94 1.46
N LEU A 141 19.22 12.82 1.87
CA LEU A 141 19.38 13.66 3.06
C LEU A 141 19.52 12.82 4.32
N LEU A 142 18.72 11.79 4.50
CA LEU A 142 18.83 10.85 5.61
C LEU A 142 20.19 10.14 5.61
N ALA A 143 20.64 9.64 4.46
CA ALA A 143 21.94 8.97 4.35
C ALA A 143 23.12 9.91 4.63
N GLN A 144 23.05 11.16 4.18
CA GLN A 144 24.05 12.18 4.50
C GLN A 144 24.14 12.48 6.02
N ASN A 145 23.02 12.26 6.74
CA ASN A 145 22.93 12.44 8.19
C ASN A 145 23.11 11.14 8.99
N GLY A 146 23.69 10.10 8.39
CA GLY A 146 24.12 8.90 9.11
C GLY A 146 23.05 7.80 9.23
N PHE A 147 22.00 7.80 8.40
CA PHE A 147 21.03 6.72 8.36
C PHE A 147 21.26 5.80 7.16
N VAL A 148 21.06 4.51 7.32
CA VAL A 148 20.86 3.59 6.20
C VAL A 148 19.40 3.63 5.81
N VAL A 149 19.10 3.86 4.52
CA VAL A 149 17.73 4.00 4.06
C VAL A 149 17.44 3.02 2.93
N LEU A 150 16.48 2.12 3.14
CA LEU A 150 15.95 1.25 2.09
C LEU A 150 14.63 1.85 1.56
N SER A 151 14.63 2.24 0.30
CA SER A 151 13.43 2.69 -0.43
C SER A 151 13.11 1.70 -1.54
N TYR A 152 11.88 1.22 -1.62
CA TYR A 152 11.46 0.23 -2.63
C TYR A 152 10.25 0.69 -3.42
N ASP A 153 10.10 0.15 -4.64
CA ASP A 153 8.93 0.40 -5.46
C ASP A 153 7.69 -0.30 -4.87
N PRO A 154 6.62 0.42 -4.58
CA PRO A 154 5.33 -0.21 -4.33
C PRO A 154 4.86 -1.03 -5.55
N ILE A 155 4.03 -2.02 -5.32
CA ILE A 155 3.40 -2.77 -6.41
C ILE A 155 2.71 -1.79 -7.39
N SER A 156 2.85 -2.03 -8.67
CA SER A 156 2.31 -1.21 -9.76
C SER A 156 2.89 0.20 -9.89
N GLN A 157 4.06 0.43 -9.33
CA GLN A 157 4.78 1.70 -9.47
C GLN A 157 6.25 1.45 -9.84
N GLY A 158 6.88 2.45 -10.46
CA GLY A 158 8.28 2.37 -10.87
C GLY A 158 8.55 1.16 -11.77
N GLU A 159 9.59 0.40 -11.44
CA GLU A 159 9.97 -0.82 -12.18
C GLU A 159 9.02 -2.01 -11.95
N ARG A 160 8.09 -1.89 -10.99
CA ARG A 160 7.10 -2.94 -10.67
C ARG A 160 5.72 -2.66 -11.30
N THR A 161 5.66 -1.83 -12.33
CA THR A 161 4.42 -1.55 -13.08
C THR A 161 3.87 -2.84 -13.68
N GLN A 162 2.63 -3.19 -13.30
CA GLN A 162 1.89 -4.34 -13.80
C GLN A 162 0.87 -3.89 -14.83
N GLN A 163 0.68 -4.66 -15.90
CA GLN A 163 -0.36 -4.43 -16.92
C GLN A 163 -0.45 -2.98 -17.43
N PRO A 164 0.63 -2.40 -17.98
CA PRO A 164 0.67 -0.98 -18.33
C PRO A 164 -0.39 -0.56 -19.37
N LYS A 165 -0.89 -1.52 -20.16
CA LYS A 165 -1.93 -1.29 -21.17
C LYS A 165 -3.36 -1.33 -20.62
N ALA A 166 -3.56 -1.74 -19.37
CA ALA A 166 -4.88 -1.93 -18.78
C ALA A 166 -5.45 -0.69 -18.09
N GLN A 167 -4.74 0.43 -18.11
CA GLN A 167 -5.23 1.71 -17.59
C GLN A 167 -6.30 2.30 -18.52
N ARG A 168 -7.56 2.16 -18.15
CA ARG A 168 -8.70 2.75 -18.85
C ARG A 168 -9.69 3.36 -17.86
N TYR A 169 -10.35 4.46 -18.25
CA TYR A 169 -11.46 5.05 -17.51
C TYR A 169 -11.18 5.36 -16.04
N GLY A 170 -9.99 5.86 -15.70
CA GLY A 170 -9.61 6.21 -14.35
C GLY A 170 -9.32 5.02 -13.41
N THR A 171 -9.36 3.80 -13.93
CA THR A 171 -8.97 2.61 -13.17
C THR A 171 -7.46 2.51 -13.11
N THR A 172 -6.89 2.48 -11.90
CA THR A 172 -5.46 2.29 -11.70
C THR A 172 -5.10 0.81 -11.73
N THR A 173 -3.83 0.51 -12.00
CA THR A 173 -3.31 -0.86 -11.92
C THR A 173 -3.47 -1.46 -10.52
N HIS A 174 -3.41 -0.65 -9.45
CA HIS A 174 -3.72 -1.06 -8.09
C HIS A 174 -5.15 -1.60 -7.94
N THR A 175 -6.13 -0.93 -8.54
CA THR A 175 -7.53 -1.37 -8.50
C THR A 175 -7.69 -2.73 -9.16
N LEU A 176 -7.11 -2.90 -10.37
CA LEU A 176 -7.16 -4.17 -11.11
C LEU A 176 -6.50 -5.31 -10.33
N LEU A 177 -5.30 -5.08 -9.80
CA LEU A 177 -4.60 -6.09 -9.00
C LEU A 177 -5.34 -6.41 -7.70
N ASN A 178 -6.00 -5.42 -7.08
CA ASN A 178 -6.81 -5.66 -5.90
C ASN A 178 -8.03 -6.53 -6.19
N HIS A 179 -8.71 -6.33 -7.33
CA HIS A 179 -9.79 -7.21 -7.76
C HIS A 179 -9.30 -8.64 -7.97
N GLY A 180 -8.18 -8.83 -8.70
CA GLY A 180 -7.57 -10.15 -8.88
C GLY A 180 -7.15 -10.79 -7.56
N SER A 181 -6.54 -10.03 -6.65
CA SER A 181 -6.13 -10.51 -5.32
C SER A 181 -7.31 -10.99 -4.48
N ARG A 182 -8.46 -10.30 -4.58
CA ARG A 182 -9.67 -10.67 -3.83
C ARG A 182 -10.27 -11.99 -4.27
N LEU A 183 -10.12 -12.37 -5.54
CA LEU A 183 -10.55 -13.68 -6.05
C LEU A 183 -9.85 -14.86 -5.36
N ILE A 184 -8.65 -14.63 -4.83
CA ILE A 184 -7.87 -15.64 -4.09
C ILE A 184 -7.83 -15.35 -2.57
N GLY A 185 -8.78 -14.54 -2.07
CA GLY A 185 -8.92 -14.25 -0.64
C GLY A 185 -7.85 -13.31 -0.07
N ARG A 186 -7.18 -12.51 -0.91
CA ARG A 186 -6.15 -11.55 -0.50
C ARG A 186 -6.48 -10.13 -0.96
N SER A 187 -5.61 -9.18 -0.67
CA SER A 187 -5.70 -7.80 -1.16
C SER A 187 -4.33 -7.28 -1.57
N VAL A 188 -4.28 -6.21 -2.36
CA VAL A 188 -3.01 -5.52 -2.66
C VAL A 188 -2.33 -5.05 -1.36
N VAL A 189 -3.09 -4.66 -0.34
CA VAL A 189 -2.56 -4.27 0.98
C VAL A 189 -1.80 -5.43 1.63
N TRP A 190 -2.28 -6.67 1.49
CA TRP A 190 -1.57 -7.86 1.98
C TRP A 190 -0.19 -7.99 1.34
N TYR A 191 -0.11 -7.88 0.01
CA TYR A 191 1.17 -7.96 -0.70
C TYR A 191 2.10 -6.80 -0.34
N SER A 192 1.57 -5.57 -0.25
CA SER A 192 2.37 -4.39 0.12
C SER A 192 2.90 -4.48 1.55
N ALA A 193 2.10 -4.99 2.49
CA ALA A 193 2.54 -5.21 3.87
C ALA A 193 3.60 -6.32 3.94
N TRP A 194 3.45 -7.39 3.15
CA TRP A 194 4.44 -8.45 3.07
C TRP A 194 5.77 -7.96 2.46
N ASP A 195 5.72 -7.18 1.39
CA ASP A 195 6.92 -6.55 0.81
C ASP A 195 7.66 -5.69 1.84
N GLY A 196 6.92 -4.91 2.64
CA GLY A 196 7.48 -4.11 3.72
C GLY A 196 8.15 -4.96 4.81
N ILE A 197 7.52 -6.05 5.24
CA ILE A 197 8.09 -7.00 6.20
C ILE A 197 9.39 -7.60 5.64
N ARG A 198 9.38 -8.04 4.39
CA ARG A 198 10.55 -8.63 3.75
C ARG A 198 11.66 -7.61 3.46
N SER A 199 11.30 -6.35 3.26
CA SER A 199 12.26 -5.24 3.15
C SER A 199 13.03 -4.99 4.45
N ILE A 200 12.41 -5.26 5.61
CA ILE A 200 13.09 -5.18 6.93
C ILE A 200 14.04 -6.37 7.13
N ASP A 201 13.74 -7.51 6.52
CA ASP A 201 14.60 -8.71 6.62
C ASP A 201 15.89 -8.57 5.77
N TYR A 202 15.90 -7.68 4.77
CA TYR A 202 17.07 -7.36 3.96
C TYR A 202 18.06 -6.49 4.74
#